data_7ebe1d41d319ed22fcfc85fff103b9fd
#
_entry.id   7ebe1d41d319ed22fcfc85fff103b9fd
#
_cell.length_a   1.000
_cell.length_b   1.000
_cell.length_c   1.000
_cell.angle_alpha   90.00
_cell.angle_beta   90.00
_cell.angle_gamma   90.00
#
_symmetry.space_group_name_H-M   'P 1'
#
loop_
_entity.id
_entity.type
_entity.pdbx_description
1 polymer ?
#
loop_
_entity_poly.entity_id
_entity_poly.type
_entity_poly.pdbx_seq_one_letter_code
_entity_poly.pdbx_strand_id
1 'polypeptide(L)'
;MYDGIKLFLEWVGYFFIAYLIGYSTFLFLSVVVGSLELYKHRRQEMFKSILPSDYYLPISIIVPAYNEEVTVADTVRSLLTLEYRAYEIIVVDDGSKDRTSEVLAETFDMHLVHRPIRRQINCQREEYVYETRAQKVPVTLIRKKNGGKADALNMGINAANFPYFICMDADSVLQYDSLRRIAQPILENGNVVAVGGIVRISNDVELENGRVKHYRLPRNILAFMQVLEYDRSFLASRILFDRFNGSLIISGAFGLFKKDTVIAVGGYDNKTMGEDMELVVKLHEYCTINGIDYAIRYATDAICWTQVPERLRDLCKQRKRWHLGLFQSMYKHRVMFSNHRFGAVSFVSYLYFLIYELLSPFIEVFGVFTMVLAWWCDLINVPFMLLFFLIYAVFGGVLTLTAFFSRIYTADLTLSFGDGLKAVCLCLFELVFLRFILAWVRCTAFIGYKKKKLSWGRIERRKIDLK
;
A
#
# COMPACT_ATOMS: atom_id res chain seq x y z
N MET A 1 4.93 -22.08 43.81
CA MET A 1 5.17 -22.04 42.32
C MET A 1 3.87 -22.01 41.53
N TYR A 2 2.88 -22.86 41.85
CA TYR A 2 1.59 -22.91 41.18
C TYR A 2 0.79 -21.58 41.28
N ASP A 3 0.72 -20.99 42.48
CA ASP A 3 0.04 -19.71 42.70
C ASP A 3 0.70 -18.56 41.93
N GLY A 4 2.04 -18.58 41.79
CA GLY A 4 2.74 -17.59 40.98
C GLY A 4 2.43 -17.69 39.46
N ILE A 5 2.31 -18.93 38.96
CA ILE A 5 1.91 -19.18 37.56
C ILE A 5 0.46 -18.72 37.32
N LYS A 6 -0.43 -19.01 38.27
CA LYS A 6 -1.82 -18.56 38.21
C LYS A 6 -1.92 -17.04 38.13
N LEU A 7 -1.26 -16.34 39.07
CA LEU A 7 -1.24 -14.87 39.08
C LEU A 7 -0.65 -14.28 37.78
N PHE A 8 0.43 -14.88 37.28
CA PHE A 8 1.02 -14.46 35.99
C PHE A 8 0.01 -14.61 34.85
N LEU A 9 -0.68 -15.75 34.74
CA LEU A 9 -1.67 -15.99 33.69
C LEU A 9 -2.90 -15.05 33.80
N GLU A 10 -3.31 -14.69 35.01
CA GLU A 10 -4.36 -13.69 35.23
C GLU A 10 -3.97 -12.31 34.69
N TRP A 11 -2.77 -11.81 34.99
CA TRP A 11 -2.27 -10.55 34.42
C TRP A 11 -2.13 -10.58 32.89
N VAL A 12 -1.64 -11.68 32.36
CA VAL A 12 -1.59 -11.91 30.89
C VAL A 12 -3.00 -11.89 30.32
N GLY A 13 -3.97 -12.50 30.99
CA GLY A 13 -5.39 -12.46 30.58
C GLY A 13 -5.94 -11.03 30.51
N TYR A 14 -5.72 -10.21 31.53
CA TYR A 14 -6.14 -8.79 31.51
C TYR A 14 -5.45 -8.01 30.40
N PHE A 15 -4.16 -8.24 30.15
CA PHE A 15 -3.46 -7.63 29.02
C PHE A 15 -4.11 -7.99 27.68
N PHE A 16 -4.41 -9.28 27.44
CA PHE A 16 -5.04 -9.70 26.19
C PHE A 16 -6.44 -9.14 26.02
N ILE A 17 -7.23 -9.08 27.09
CA ILE A 17 -8.57 -8.48 27.04
C ILE A 17 -8.47 -7.00 26.64
N ALA A 18 -7.60 -6.23 27.28
CA ALA A 18 -7.40 -4.82 26.94
C ALA A 18 -6.90 -4.64 25.48
N TYR A 19 -5.95 -5.47 25.06
CA TYR A 19 -5.44 -5.48 23.68
C TYR A 19 -6.53 -5.76 22.65
N LEU A 20 -7.35 -6.79 22.89
CA LEU A 20 -8.43 -7.17 21.98
C LEU A 20 -9.56 -6.14 21.94
N ILE A 21 -9.92 -5.56 23.08
CA ILE A 21 -10.92 -4.46 23.14
C ILE A 21 -10.43 -3.27 22.31
N GLY A 22 -9.17 -2.84 22.52
CA GLY A 22 -8.59 -1.73 21.75
C GLY A 22 -8.56 -2.00 20.24
N TYR A 23 -8.12 -3.18 19.83
CA TYR A 23 -8.10 -3.57 18.42
C TYR A 23 -9.50 -3.62 17.81
N SER A 24 -10.45 -4.28 18.51
CA SER A 24 -11.83 -4.42 18.04
C SER A 24 -12.53 -3.07 17.93
N THR A 25 -12.32 -2.17 18.89
CA THR A 25 -12.83 -0.80 18.85
C THR A 25 -12.30 -0.02 17.67
N PHE A 26 -10.97 -0.10 17.45
CA PHE A 26 -10.35 0.55 16.29
C PHE A 26 -10.91 0.02 14.98
N LEU A 27 -11.01 -1.30 14.82
CA LEU A 27 -11.55 -1.93 13.62
C LEU A 27 -13.03 -1.55 13.39
N PHE A 28 -13.84 -1.56 14.44
CA PHE A 28 -15.24 -1.14 14.38
C PHE A 28 -15.36 0.31 13.91
N LEU A 29 -14.63 1.24 14.54
CA LEU A 29 -14.61 2.64 14.14
C LEU A 29 -14.15 2.82 12.68
N SER A 30 -13.13 2.08 12.27
CA SER A 30 -12.62 2.13 10.90
C SER A 30 -13.70 1.72 9.90
N VAL A 31 -14.41 0.65 10.15
CA VAL A 31 -15.47 0.15 9.25
C VAL A 31 -16.66 1.10 9.21
N VAL A 32 -17.10 1.61 10.37
CA VAL A 32 -18.23 2.56 10.43
C VAL A 32 -17.89 3.86 9.71
N VAL A 33 -16.74 4.47 10.04
CA VAL A 33 -16.31 5.71 9.39
C VAL A 33 -16.06 5.49 7.90
N GLY A 34 -15.39 4.40 7.53
CA GLY A 34 -15.12 4.04 6.13
C GLY A 34 -16.42 3.91 5.32
N SER A 35 -17.38 3.13 5.82
CA SER A 35 -18.66 2.91 5.12
C SER A 35 -19.47 4.19 4.97
N LEU A 36 -19.54 5.02 6.03
CA LEU A 36 -20.24 6.31 5.99
C LEU A 36 -19.60 7.29 4.99
N GLU A 37 -18.27 7.33 4.96
CA GLU A 37 -17.55 8.23 4.07
C GLU A 37 -17.69 7.81 2.60
N LEU A 38 -17.57 6.51 2.31
CA LEU A 38 -17.78 5.98 0.97
C LEU A 38 -19.22 6.23 0.48
N TYR A 39 -20.21 6.06 1.36
CA TYR A 39 -21.60 6.37 1.03
C TYR A 39 -21.81 7.87 0.71
N LYS A 40 -21.25 8.77 1.54
CA LYS A 40 -21.30 10.22 1.29
C LYS A 40 -20.60 10.60 -0.02
N HIS A 41 -19.41 10.05 -0.25
CA HIS A 41 -18.63 10.32 -1.46
C HIS A 41 -19.40 9.88 -2.71
N ARG A 42 -19.95 8.67 -2.73
CA ARG A 42 -20.79 8.18 -3.84
C ARG A 42 -21.98 9.09 -4.12
N ARG A 43 -22.65 9.55 -3.06
CA ARG A 43 -23.77 10.49 -3.18
C ARG A 43 -23.33 11.84 -3.77
N GLN A 44 -22.19 12.36 -3.36
CA GLN A 44 -21.65 13.62 -3.88
C GLN A 44 -21.24 13.50 -5.34
N GLU A 45 -20.63 12.39 -5.77
CA GLU A 45 -20.27 12.15 -7.17
C GLU A 45 -21.47 12.17 -8.11
N MET A 46 -22.60 11.60 -7.69
CA MET A 46 -23.83 11.65 -8.51
C MET A 46 -24.29 13.08 -8.81
N PHE A 47 -23.94 14.05 -7.95
CA PHE A 47 -24.26 15.47 -8.17
C PHE A 47 -23.12 16.25 -8.85
N LYS A 48 -21.84 15.84 -8.66
CA LYS A 48 -20.68 16.53 -9.25
C LYS A 48 -20.45 16.19 -10.75
N SER A 49 -21.03 15.12 -11.28
CA SER A 49 -20.88 14.71 -12.68
C SER A 49 -21.39 15.72 -13.72
N ILE A 50 -21.98 16.84 -13.28
CA ILE A 50 -22.61 17.85 -14.12
C ILE A 50 -21.64 19.00 -14.50
N LEU A 51 -20.49 19.13 -13.84
CA LEU A 51 -19.53 20.22 -14.12
C LEU A 51 -18.19 19.66 -14.62
N PRO A 52 -17.87 19.81 -15.93
CA PRO A 52 -16.53 19.48 -16.43
C PRO A 52 -15.52 20.46 -15.83
N SER A 53 -14.54 19.97 -15.10
CA SER A 53 -13.38 20.77 -14.70
C SER A 53 -12.35 20.73 -15.82
N ASP A 54 -12.11 21.85 -16.46
CA ASP A 54 -11.06 22.00 -17.47
C ASP A 54 -9.64 22.21 -16.88
N TYR A 55 -9.54 22.18 -15.55
CA TYR A 55 -8.26 22.36 -14.86
C TYR A 55 -7.61 20.99 -14.58
N TYR A 56 -6.37 20.84 -15.08
CA TYR A 56 -5.57 19.63 -14.91
C TYR A 56 -4.29 19.96 -14.13
N LEU A 57 -4.07 19.24 -13.03
CA LEU A 57 -2.81 19.29 -12.29
C LEU A 57 -1.71 18.64 -13.13
N PRO A 58 -0.57 19.29 -13.43
CA PRO A 58 0.52 18.64 -14.16
C PRO A 58 1.18 17.54 -13.33
N ILE A 59 1.25 16.31 -13.86
CA ILE A 59 1.71 15.11 -13.13
C ILE A 59 2.76 14.36 -13.94
N SER A 60 3.91 14.03 -13.29
CA SER A 60 4.90 13.10 -13.83
C SER A 60 4.67 11.70 -13.26
N ILE A 61 4.42 10.69 -14.12
CA ILE A 61 4.27 9.30 -13.70
C ILE A 61 5.64 8.64 -13.74
N ILE A 62 6.15 8.18 -12.59
CA ILE A 62 7.46 7.54 -12.45
C ILE A 62 7.28 6.04 -12.29
N VAL A 63 7.84 5.27 -13.21
CA VAL A 63 7.76 3.81 -13.25
C VAL A 63 9.17 3.23 -13.12
N PRO A 64 9.58 2.77 -11.92
CA PRO A 64 10.85 2.07 -11.75
C PRO A 64 10.73 0.66 -12.33
N ALA A 65 11.68 0.26 -13.16
CA ALA A 65 11.73 -1.05 -13.82
C ALA A 65 13.06 -1.76 -13.54
N TYR A 66 13.02 -3.06 -13.28
CA TYR A 66 14.20 -3.92 -13.16
C TYR A 66 13.89 -5.34 -13.57
N ASN A 67 14.43 -5.77 -14.73
CA ASN A 67 14.14 -7.06 -15.37
C ASN A 67 12.64 -7.26 -15.62
N GLU A 68 12.03 -6.32 -16.33
CA GLU A 68 10.59 -6.26 -16.63
C GLU A 68 10.31 -6.30 -18.15
N GLU A 69 11.18 -6.95 -18.95
CA GLU A 69 11.04 -7.04 -20.41
C GLU A 69 9.67 -7.53 -20.88
N VAL A 70 8.96 -8.33 -20.05
CA VAL A 70 7.67 -8.93 -20.38
C VAL A 70 6.50 -7.97 -20.14
N THR A 71 6.61 -7.08 -19.16
CA THR A 71 5.45 -6.28 -18.64
C THR A 71 5.57 -4.80 -18.92
N VAL A 72 6.79 -4.25 -19.01
CA VAL A 72 7.04 -2.82 -19.05
C VAL A 72 6.39 -2.11 -20.25
N ALA A 73 6.42 -2.73 -21.44
CA ALA A 73 5.81 -2.15 -22.64
C ALA A 73 4.27 -2.07 -22.52
N ASP A 74 3.65 -3.10 -21.96
CA ASP A 74 2.20 -3.13 -21.74
C ASP A 74 1.79 -2.12 -20.66
N THR A 75 2.60 -1.95 -19.62
CA THR A 75 2.38 -0.91 -18.60
C THR A 75 2.40 0.49 -19.22
N VAL A 76 3.40 0.82 -20.05
CA VAL A 76 3.46 2.12 -20.72
C VAL A 76 2.29 2.30 -21.70
N ARG A 77 1.90 1.26 -22.46
CA ARG A 77 0.69 1.34 -23.33
C ARG A 77 -0.55 1.66 -22.51
N SER A 78 -0.74 0.99 -21.36
CA SER A 78 -1.88 1.27 -20.48
C SER A 78 -1.85 2.70 -19.96
N LEU A 79 -0.69 3.24 -19.60
CA LEU A 79 -0.56 4.63 -19.16
C LEU A 79 -0.88 5.65 -20.26
N LEU A 80 -0.59 5.34 -21.52
CA LEU A 80 -0.93 6.19 -22.67
C LEU A 80 -2.43 6.26 -22.98
N THR A 81 -3.24 5.37 -22.39
CA THR A 81 -4.71 5.36 -22.55
C THR A 81 -5.46 6.14 -21.47
N LEU A 82 -4.76 6.74 -20.49
CA LEU A 82 -5.38 7.48 -19.41
C LEU A 82 -6.11 8.73 -19.92
N GLU A 83 -7.31 8.96 -19.40
CA GLU A 83 -8.12 10.14 -19.72
C GLU A 83 -7.65 11.35 -18.89
N TYR A 84 -6.44 11.84 -19.21
CA TYR A 84 -5.84 13.02 -18.57
C TYR A 84 -5.02 13.81 -19.60
N ARG A 85 -4.96 15.14 -19.47
CA ARG A 85 -4.32 15.99 -20.48
C ARG A 85 -2.90 16.43 -20.13
N ALA A 86 -2.60 16.61 -18.84
CA ALA A 86 -1.36 17.22 -18.36
C ALA A 86 -0.51 16.20 -17.59
N TYR A 87 0.10 15.26 -18.30
CA TYR A 87 1.02 14.30 -17.69
C TYR A 87 2.15 13.88 -18.64
N GLU A 88 3.22 13.37 -18.06
CA GLU A 88 4.35 12.71 -18.72
C GLU A 88 4.62 11.37 -18.06
N ILE A 89 5.30 10.46 -18.76
CA ILE A 89 5.70 9.15 -18.28
C ILE A 89 7.21 9.07 -18.24
N ILE A 90 7.78 8.71 -17.09
CA ILE A 90 9.23 8.54 -16.89
C ILE A 90 9.47 7.11 -16.43
N VAL A 91 9.99 6.27 -17.31
CA VAL A 91 10.41 4.92 -16.96
C VAL A 91 11.89 4.97 -16.56
N VAL A 92 12.21 4.43 -15.39
CA VAL A 92 13.59 4.36 -14.90
C VAL A 92 14.03 2.91 -14.82
N ASP A 93 14.86 2.48 -15.77
CA ASP A 93 15.49 1.18 -15.77
C ASP A 93 16.69 1.18 -14.81
N ASP A 94 16.56 0.47 -13.71
CA ASP A 94 17.54 0.35 -12.63
C ASP A 94 18.67 -0.64 -12.95
N GLY A 95 19.22 -0.57 -14.17
CA GLY A 95 20.30 -1.43 -14.63
C GLY A 95 19.87 -2.87 -14.87
N SER A 96 18.78 -3.07 -15.59
CA SER A 96 18.27 -4.39 -15.99
C SER A 96 19.33 -5.21 -16.74
N LYS A 97 19.26 -6.52 -16.58
CA LYS A 97 20.12 -7.50 -17.23
C LYS A 97 19.45 -8.20 -18.42
N ASP A 98 18.15 -7.99 -18.55
CA ASP A 98 17.32 -8.44 -19.66
C ASP A 98 17.14 -7.32 -20.70
N ARG A 99 16.22 -7.50 -21.65
CA ARG A 99 15.97 -6.54 -22.73
C ARG A 99 14.96 -5.44 -22.36
N THR A 100 14.78 -5.11 -21.07
CA THR A 100 13.79 -4.12 -20.62
C THR A 100 13.92 -2.78 -21.35
N SER A 101 15.12 -2.19 -21.42
CA SER A 101 15.35 -0.91 -22.10
C SER A 101 15.17 -1.02 -23.61
N GLU A 102 15.69 -2.08 -24.22
CA GLU A 102 15.62 -2.31 -25.66
C GLU A 102 14.16 -2.48 -26.13
N VAL A 103 13.37 -3.28 -25.40
CA VAL A 103 11.94 -3.50 -25.69
C VAL A 103 11.17 -2.19 -25.66
N LEU A 104 11.44 -1.32 -24.69
CA LEU A 104 10.81 0.00 -24.63
C LEU A 104 11.23 0.88 -25.79
N ALA A 105 12.54 0.99 -26.05
CA ALA A 105 13.06 1.84 -27.12
C ALA A 105 12.53 1.42 -28.50
N GLU A 106 12.50 0.12 -28.79
CA GLU A 106 11.96 -0.44 -30.04
C GLU A 106 10.43 -0.24 -30.14
N THR A 107 9.68 -0.50 -29.04
CA THR A 107 8.20 -0.44 -29.07
C THR A 107 7.66 0.96 -29.27
N PHE A 108 8.33 1.98 -28.70
CA PHE A 108 7.84 3.37 -28.72
C PHE A 108 8.67 4.30 -29.63
N ASP A 109 9.51 3.76 -30.52
CA ASP A 109 10.39 4.50 -31.42
C ASP A 109 11.16 5.61 -30.69
N MET A 110 11.84 5.24 -29.62
CA MET A 110 12.57 6.17 -28.77
C MET A 110 13.97 6.43 -29.33
N HIS A 111 14.43 7.66 -29.22
CA HIS A 111 15.77 8.06 -29.64
C HIS A 111 16.60 8.56 -28.47
N LEU A 112 17.91 8.32 -28.54
CA LEU A 112 18.88 8.79 -27.54
C LEU A 112 18.94 10.31 -27.53
N VAL A 113 18.86 10.91 -26.35
CA VAL A 113 18.97 12.35 -26.14
C VAL A 113 20.00 12.69 -25.08
N HIS A 114 20.65 13.86 -25.25
CA HIS A 114 21.53 14.43 -24.24
C HIS A 114 20.77 15.42 -23.37
N ARG A 115 19.97 14.88 -22.46
CA ARG A 115 19.18 15.69 -21.51
C ARG A 115 19.90 15.76 -20.17
N PRO A 116 20.32 16.97 -19.70
CA PRO A 116 20.86 17.12 -18.35
C PRO A 116 19.76 16.90 -17.30
N ILE A 117 20.01 16.05 -16.32
CA ILE A 117 19.10 15.81 -15.19
C ILE A 117 19.63 16.57 -13.97
N ARG A 118 18.83 17.50 -13.46
CA ARG A 118 19.18 18.26 -12.24
C ARG A 118 19.06 17.38 -11.01
N ARG A 119 20.20 17.00 -10.42
CA ARG A 119 20.24 16.11 -9.25
C ARG A 119 20.01 16.88 -7.96
N GLN A 120 18.75 16.97 -7.55
CA GLN A 120 18.32 17.56 -6.28
C GLN A 120 18.30 16.51 -5.16
N ILE A 121 18.06 15.23 -5.52
CA ILE A 121 18.10 14.07 -4.63
C ILE A 121 19.25 13.17 -5.07
N ASN A 122 20.01 12.63 -4.10
CA ASN A 122 21.11 11.72 -4.39
C ASN A 122 20.61 10.39 -4.97
N CYS A 123 21.17 9.98 -6.09
CA CYS A 123 20.90 8.71 -6.77
C CYS A 123 22.08 8.31 -7.66
N GLN A 124 22.10 7.06 -8.11
CA GLN A 124 23.09 6.57 -9.08
C GLN A 124 22.98 7.30 -10.41
N ARG A 125 24.08 7.37 -11.17
CA ARG A 125 24.13 8.11 -12.43
C ARG A 125 23.36 7.39 -13.54
N GLU A 126 22.68 8.22 -14.37
CA GLU A 126 22.17 7.82 -15.67
C GLU A 126 23.29 7.35 -16.60
N GLU A 127 22.99 6.33 -17.40
CA GLU A 127 23.86 5.84 -18.48
C GLU A 127 23.34 6.38 -19.81
N TYR A 128 22.05 6.28 -20.05
CA TYR A 128 21.38 6.72 -21.27
C TYR A 128 20.01 7.30 -20.95
N VAL A 129 19.60 8.30 -21.75
CA VAL A 129 18.25 8.88 -21.72
C VAL A 129 17.67 8.78 -23.13
N TYR A 130 16.49 8.21 -23.25
CA TYR A 130 15.73 8.11 -24.49
C TYR A 130 14.40 8.83 -24.37
N GLU A 131 13.94 9.46 -25.46
CA GLU A 131 12.64 10.12 -25.52
C GLU A 131 11.87 9.73 -26.79
N THR A 132 10.54 9.72 -26.72
CA THR A 132 9.67 9.48 -27.89
C THR A 132 9.60 10.70 -28.79
N ARG A 133 9.56 10.50 -30.15
CA ARG A 133 9.48 11.60 -31.13
C ARG A 133 8.09 12.14 -31.36
N ALA A 134 7.07 11.30 -31.33
CA ALA A 134 5.75 11.62 -31.87
C ALA A 134 4.55 11.17 -31.01
N GLN A 135 4.74 11.01 -29.72
CA GLN A 135 3.64 10.65 -28.81
C GLN A 135 2.93 11.91 -28.28
N LYS A 136 1.60 11.84 -28.17
CA LYS A 136 0.78 12.92 -27.57
C LYS A 136 1.19 13.18 -26.11
N VAL A 137 1.61 12.13 -25.41
CA VAL A 137 2.12 12.16 -24.04
C VAL A 137 3.63 11.90 -24.10
N PRO A 138 4.48 12.78 -23.55
CA PRO A 138 5.92 12.55 -23.51
C PRO A 138 6.26 11.29 -22.71
N VAL A 139 7.08 10.41 -23.29
CA VAL A 139 7.63 9.23 -22.61
C VAL A 139 9.14 9.33 -22.61
N THR A 140 9.73 9.31 -21.42
CA THR A 140 11.19 9.32 -21.20
C THR A 140 11.62 8.00 -20.58
N LEU A 141 12.62 7.35 -21.14
CA LEU A 141 13.30 6.19 -20.59
C LEU A 141 14.68 6.61 -20.10
N ILE A 142 14.97 6.34 -18.82
CA ILE A 142 16.27 6.60 -18.22
C ILE A 142 16.88 5.27 -17.80
N ARG A 143 17.98 4.86 -18.41
CA ARG A 143 18.77 3.73 -17.94
C ARG A 143 19.87 4.23 -17.00
N LYS A 144 20.01 3.59 -15.85
CA LYS A 144 21.01 3.96 -14.85
C LYS A 144 21.68 2.73 -14.22
N LYS A 145 22.79 2.94 -13.51
CA LYS A 145 23.40 1.90 -12.69
C LYS A 145 22.44 1.45 -11.58
N ASN A 146 22.41 0.13 -11.32
CA ASN A 146 21.53 -0.43 -10.29
C ASN A 146 21.82 0.18 -8.92
N GLY A 147 20.76 0.72 -8.29
CA GLY A 147 20.77 1.31 -6.95
C GLY A 147 19.57 0.88 -6.09
N GLY A 148 18.63 0.10 -6.67
CA GLY A 148 17.39 -0.33 -6.06
C GLY A 148 16.21 0.61 -6.33
N LYS A 149 15.00 0.17 -5.97
CA LYS A 149 13.71 0.86 -6.29
C LYS A 149 13.71 2.32 -5.82
N ALA A 150 14.07 2.57 -4.58
CA ALA A 150 14.11 3.91 -4.01
C ALA A 150 15.07 4.85 -4.79
N ASP A 151 16.21 4.33 -5.21
CA ASP A 151 17.19 5.06 -6.03
C ASP A 151 16.65 5.35 -7.44
N ALA A 152 15.96 4.39 -8.05
CA ALA A 152 15.29 4.59 -9.34
C ALA A 152 14.16 5.63 -9.25
N LEU A 153 13.36 5.60 -8.17
CA LEU A 153 12.34 6.61 -7.91
C LEU A 153 12.96 8.01 -7.73
N ASN A 154 14.07 8.13 -6.99
CA ASN A 154 14.81 9.39 -6.82
C ASN A 154 15.33 9.93 -8.15
N MET A 155 15.82 9.09 -9.04
CA MET A 155 16.20 9.48 -10.40
C MET A 155 14.99 10.02 -11.17
N GLY A 156 13.85 9.32 -11.12
CA GLY A 156 12.61 9.77 -11.76
C GLY A 156 12.13 11.13 -11.24
N ILE A 157 12.20 11.36 -9.91
CA ILE A 157 11.85 12.66 -9.30
C ILE A 157 12.78 13.78 -9.78
N ASN A 158 14.09 13.50 -9.89
CA ASN A 158 15.06 14.47 -10.42
C ASN A 158 14.78 14.81 -11.89
N ALA A 159 14.31 13.84 -12.69
CA ALA A 159 14.01 14.00 -14.11
C ALA A 159 12.61 14.58 -14.37
N ALA A 160 11.69 14.51 -13.43
CA ALA A 160 10.32 14.99 -13.56
C ALA A 160 10.26 16.50 -13.85
N ASN A 161 9.45 16.87 -14.86
CA ASN A 161 9.26 18.29 -15.23
C ASN A 161 8.14 18.95 -14.43
N PHE A 162 7.18 18.18 -13.93
CA PHE A 162 5.98 18.70 -13.30
C PHE A 162 6.10 18.82 -11.77
N PRO A 163 5.29 19.70 -11.14
CA PRO A 163 5.36 19.95 -9.69
C PRO A 163 4.83 18.80 -8.83
N TYR A 164 4.09 17.86 -9.43
CA TYR A 164 3.59 16.68 -8.77
C TYR A 164 4.03 15.44 -9.51
N PHE A 165 4.27 14.35 -8.77
CA PHE A 165 4.60 13.08 -9.37
C PHE A 165 3.84 11.93 -8.73
N ILE A 166 3.62 10.88 -9.50
CA ILE A 166 3.07 9.60 -9.05
C ILE A 166 4.17 8.55 -9.15
N CYS A 167 4.31 7.74 -8.09
CA CYS A 167 5.08 6.51 -8.14
C CYS A 167 4.13 5.35 -8.42
N MET A 168 4.55 4.45 -9.32
CA MET A 168 3.77 3.29 -9.74
C MET A 168 4.69 2.12 -10.02
N ASP A 169 4.32 0.90 -9.59
CA ASP A 169 5.06 -0.31 -9.93
C ASP A 169 4.87 -0.69 -11.40
N ALA A 170 5.92 -1.23 -12.05
CA ALA A 170 5.92 -1.62 -13.46
C ALA A 170 4.96 -2.79 -13.80
N ASP A 171 4.37 -3.44 -12.81
CA ASP A 171 3.38 -4.52 -12.92
C ASP A 171 1.96 -4.09 -12.53
N SER A 172 1.74 -2.80 -12.37
CA SER A 172 0.46 -2.22 -11.96
C SER A 172 -0.22 -1.50 -13.12
N VAL A 173 -1.55 -1.39 -13.06
CA VAL A 173 -2.38 -0.74 -14.08
C VAL A 173 -3.27 0.31 -13.41
N LEU A 174 -3.21 1.55 -13.85
CA LEU A 174 -4.11 2.59 -13.40
C LEU A 174 -5.48 2.48 -14.10
N GLN A 175 -6.55 2.70 -13.35
CA GLN A 175 -7.85 2.88 -13.97
C GLN A 175 -7.85 4.16 -14.81
N TYR A 176 -8.57 4.17 -15.92
CA TYR A 176 -8.53 5.22 -16.95
C TYR A 176 -8.70 6.66 -16.43
N ASP A 177 -9.44 6.86 -15.33
CA ASP A 177 -9.76 8.15 -14.71
C ASP A 177 -9.00 8.42 -13.41
N SER A 178 -8.09 7.53 -13.01
CA SER A 178 -7.40 7.58 -11.71
C SER A 178 -6.57 8.84 -11.49
N LEU A 179 -5.97 9.42 -12.57
CA LEU A 179 -5.19 10.66 -12.45
C LEU A 179 -6.08 11.84 -12.06
N ARG A 180 -7.28 11.93 -12.64
CA ARG A 180 -8.24 12.99 -12.31
C ARG A 180 -8.69 12.86 -10.85
N ARG A 181 -8.98 11.65 -10.42
CA ARG A 181 -9.47 11.36 -9.06
C ARG A 181 -8.43 11.61 -7.99
N ILE A 182 -7.19 11.16 -8.21
CA ILE A 182 -6.11 11.36 -7.23
C ILE A 182 -5.63 12.82 -7.13
N ALA A 183 -5.80 13.61 -8.19
CA ALA A 183 -5.48 15.03 -8.20
C ALA A 183 -6.50 15.90 -7.43
N GLN A 184 -7.74 15.43 -7.29
CA GLN A 184 -8.84 16.23 -6.74
C GLN A 184 -8.57 16.76 -5.32
N PRO A 185 -8.06 15.99 -4.33
CA PRO A 185 -7.77 16.54 -3.01
C PRO A 185 -6.76 17.70 -3.01
N ILE A 186 -5.83 17.72 -3.97
CA ILE A 186 -4.84 18.82 -4.12
C ILE A 186 -5.52 20.06 -4.72
N LEU A 187 -6.43 19.88 -5.68
CA LEU A 187 -7.18 20.99 -6.29
C LEU A 187 -8.16 21.62 -5.29
N GLU A 188 -8.70 20.83 -4.36
CA GLU A 188 -9.60 21.30 -3.31
C GLU A 188 -8.86 22.00 -2.17
N ASN A 189 -7.62 21.60 -1.88
CA ASN A 189 -6.85 22.15 -0.77
C ASN A 189 -5.33 22.21 -1.09
N GLY A 190 -4.81 23.41 -1.23
CA GLY A 190 -3.42 23.67 -1.63
C GLY A 190 -2.34 23.25 -0.62
N ASN A 191 -2.70 22.91 0.64
CA ASN A 191 -1.74 22.41 1.64
C ASN A 191 -1.49 20.90 1.53
N VAL A 192 -2.17 20.19 0.62
CA VAL A 192 -1.99 18.76 0.43
C VAL A 192 -0.64 18.47 -0.20
N VAL A 193 0.20 17.70 0.50
CA VAL A 193 1.56 17.33 0.07
C VAL A 193 1.65 15.91 -0.49
N ALA A 194 0.71 15.06 -0.14
CA ALA A 194 0.62 13.69 -0.66
C ALA A 194 -0.82 13.18 -0.67
N VAL A 195 -1.14 12.33 -1.64
CA VAL A 195 -2.45 11.65 -1.76
C VAL A 195 -2.23 10.18 -2.07
N GLY A 196 -2.80 9.30 -1.25
CA GLY A 196 -2.85 7.85 -1.53
C GLY A 196 -4.10 7.47 -2.29
N GLY A 197 -3.99 6.56 -3.25
CA GLY A 197 -5.13 5.94 -3.92
C GLY A 197 -5.43 4.53 -3.40
N ILE A 198 -6.53 3.95 -3.89
CA ILE A 198 -6.90 2.55 -3.62
C ILE A 198 -6.07 1.62 -4.49
N VAL A 199 -5.51 0.57 -3.88
CA VAL A 199 -4.92 -0.54 -4.61
C VAL A 199 -5.88 -1.73 -4.59
N ARG A 200 -6.22 -2.24 -5.77
CA ARG A 200 -7.08 -3.41 -5.96
C ARG A 200 -6.31 -4.57 -6.56
N ILE A 201 -6.76 -5.75 -6.27
CA ILE A 201 -6.15 -6.98 -6.76
C ILE A 201 -6.71 -7.30 -8.14
N SER A 202 -5.80 -7.45 -9.12
CA SER A 202 -6.12 -7.72 -10.52
C SER A 202 -6.09 -9.20 -10.89
N ASN A 203 -5.75 -10.11 -9.97
CA ASN A 203 -5.78 -11.54 -10.24
C ASN A 203 -7.18 -11.99 -10.70
N ASP A 204 -7.27 -12.61 -11.90
CA ASP A 204 -8.52 -12.99 -12.57
C ASP A 204 -9.45 -11.83 -13.01
N VAL A 205 -8.96 -10.58 -13.05
CA VAL A 205 -9.66 -9.42 -13.59
C VAL A 205 -9.17 -9.13 -15.00
N GLU A 206 -10.08 -8.97 -15.95
CA GLU A 206 -9.76 -8.57 -17.32
C GLU A 206 -9.82 -7.05 -17.42
N LEU A 207 -8.68 -6.44 -17.73
CA LEU A 207 -8.54 -4.99 -17.90
C LEU A 207 -8.26 -4.66 -19.37
N GLU A 208 -9.00 -3.72 -19.92
CA GLU A 208 -8.77 -3.20 -21.27
C GLU A 208 -8.68 -1.67 -21.22
N ASN A 209 -7.53 -1.12 -21.62
CA ASN A 209 -7.29 0.33 -21.61
C ASN A 209 -7.61 1.00 -20.25
N GLY A 210 -7.21 0.38 -19.15
CA GLY A 210 -7.49 0.88 -17.80
C GLY A 210 -8.96 0.77 -17.35
N ARG A 211 -9.83 0.13 -18.16
CA ARG A 211 -11.25 -0.14 -17.83
C ARG A 211 -11.43 -1.60 -17.45
N VAL A 212 -12.25 -1.87 -16.46
CA VAL A 212 -12.62 -3.23 -16.09
C VAL A 212 -13.61 -3.76 -17.15
N LYS A 213 -13.16 -4.72 -17.96
CA LYS A 213 -14.01 -5.40 -18.93
C LYS A 213 -14.81 -6.51 -18.30
N HIS A 214 -14.13 -7.30 -17.49
CA HIS A 214 -14.76 -8.39 -16.76
C HIS A 214 -14.16 -8.50 -15.37
N TYR A 215 -15.01 -8.34 -14.36
CA TYR A 215 -14.60 -8.48 -12.96
C TYR A 215 -14.91 -9.89 -12.45
N ARG A 216 -13.89 -10.56 -11.95
CA ARG A 216 -14.03 -11.83 -11.23
C ARG A 216 -13.18 -11.78 -9.97
N LEU A 217 -13.70 -12.35 -8.89
CA LEU A 217 -12.88 -12.57 -7.70
C LEU A 217 -11.85 -13.68 -7.96
N PRO A 218 -10.65 -13.59 -7.39
CA PRO A 218 -9.61 -14.58 -7.59
C PRO A 218 -10.09 -16.01 -7.29
N ARG A 219 -9.74 -16.95 -8.17
CA ARG A 219 -9.99 -18.38 -7.93
C ARG A 219 -9.04 -18.94 -6.90
N ASN A 220 -7.81 -18.41 -6.86
CA ASN A 220 -6.81 -18.79 -5.88
C ASN A 220 -7.22 -18.30 -4.49
N ILE A 221 -7.25 -19.22 -3.52
CA ILE A 221 -7.68 -18.95 -2.13
C ILE A 221 -6.80 -17.90 -1.46
N LEU A 222 -5.47 -17.97 -1.65
CA LEU A 222 -4.54 -16.99 -1.05
C LEU A 222 -4.71 -15.60 -1.65
N ALA A 223 -4.93 -15.51 -2.97
CA ALA A 223 -5.20 -14.22 -3.62
C ALA A 223 -6.54 -13.64 -3.14
N PHE A 224 -7.58 -14.47 -2.99
CA PHE A 224 -8.87 -14.02 -2.49
C PHE A 224 -8.81 -13.52 -1.03
N MET A 225 -8.06 -14.20 -0.15
CA MET A 225 -7.85 -13.73 1.22
C MET A 225 -7.15 -12.37 1.26
N GLN A 226 -6.21 -12.13 0.34
CA GLN A 226 -5.59 -10.83 0.20
C GLN A 226 -6.58 -9.76 -0.29
N VAL A 227 -7.63 -10.11 -1.08
CA VAL A 227 -8.71 -9.17 -1.41
C VAL A 227 -9.42 -8.70 -0.15
N LEU A 228 -9.79 -9.61 0.75
CA LEU A 228 -10.43 -9.26 2.03
C LEU A 228 -9.54 -8.37 2.91
N GLU A 229 -8.25 -8.70 2.99
CA GLU A 229 -7.27 -7.90 3.73
C GLU A 229 -7.09 -6.48 3.14
N TYR A 230 -7.00 -6.37 1.81
CA TYR A 230 -6.86 -5.09 1.12
C TYR A 230 -8.12 -4.23 1.29
N ASP A 231 -9.31 -4.79 1.13
CA ASP A 231 -10.55 -4.04 1.33
C ASP A 231 -10.67 -3.53 2.77
N ARG A 232 -10.35 -4.34 3.77
CA ARG A 232 -10.29 -3.92 5.19
C ARG A 232 -9.29 -2.78 5.40
N SER A 233 -8.13 -2.82 4.76
CA SER A 233 -7.13 -1.76 4.85
C SER A 233 -7.55 -0.50 4.11
N PHE A 234 -7.88 -0.63 2.81
CA PHE A 234 -8.10 0.51 1.92
C PHE A 234 -9.49 1.14 2.07
N LEU A 235 -10.53 0.36 2.40
CA LEU A 235 -11.91 0.85 2.52
C LEU A 235 -12.36 1.13 3.97
N ALA A 236 -11.49 0.85 4.96
CA ALA A 236 -11.78 1.14 6.36
C ALA A 236 -10.64 1.90 7.04
N SER A 237 -9.52 1.25 7.37
CA SER A 237 -8.48 1.84 8.22
C SER A 237 -7.87 3.10 7.62
N ARG A 238 -7.57 3.13 6.31
CA ARG A 238 -6.97 4.31 5.65
C ARG A 238 -7.93 5.48 5.60
N ILE A 239 -9.22 5.24 5.42
CA ILE A 239 -10.25 6.29 5.45
C ILE A 239 -10.37 6.88 6.86
N LEU A 240 -10.30 6.04 7.91
CA LEU A 240 -10.29 6.54 9.28
C LEU A 240 -9.07 7.43 9.56
N PHE A 241 -7.87 7.00 9.15
CA PHE A 241 -6.64 7.79 9.32
C PHE A 241 -6.67 9.11 8.55
N ASP A 242 -7.28 9.15 7.36
CA ASP A 242 -7.43 10.37 6.57
C ASP A 242 -8.19 11.47 7.31
N ARG A 243 -9.16 11.11 8.16
CA ARG A 243 -10.01 12.05 8.91
C ARG A 243 -9.24 13.00 9.83
N PHE A 244 -8.09 12.59 10.33
CA PHE A 244 -7.27 13.39 11.24
C PHE A 244 -5.82 13.56 10.75
N ASN A 245 -5.61 13.49 9.43
CA ASN A 245 -4.28 13.59 8.81
C ASN A 245 -3.29 12.54 9.35
N GLY A 246 -3.78 11.34 9.67
CA GLY A 246 -3.03 10.30 10.39
C GLY A 246 -2.47 9.18 9.52
N SER A 247 -2.54 9.25 8.20
CA SER A 247 -2.03 8.21 7.30
C SER A 247 -0.51 8.13 7.35
N LEU A 248 0.07 7.05 7.89
CA LEU A 248 1.52 6.82 7.92
C LEU A 248 2.03 6.04 6.71
N ILE A 249 1.16 5.59 5.83
CA ILE A 249 1.55 4.82 4.64
C ILE A 249 0.68 5.18 3.44
N ILE A 250 1.35 5.47 2.32
CA ILE A 250 0.77 5.48 0.98
C ILE A 250 1.43 4.32 0.23
N SER A 251 0.62 3.52 -0.45
CA SER A 251 1.15 2.34 -1.17
C SER A 251 2.14 2.75 -2.25
N GLY A 252 3.28 2.09 -2.31
CA GLY A 252 4.27 2.28 -3.37
C GLY A 252 3.79 1.94 -4.78
N ALA A 253 2.60 1.32 -4.91
CA ALA A 253 1.95 1.06 -6.19
C ALA A 253 1.16 2.27 -6.72
N PHE A 254 0.66 3.17 -5.84
CA PHE A 254 -0.11 4.33 -6.27
C PHE A 254 -0.17 5.44 -5.21
N GLY A 255 0.64 6.46 -5.39
CA GLY A 255 0.68 7.65 -4.53
C GLY A 255 1.10 8.88 -5.32
N LEU A 256 0.39 9.99 -5.15
CA LEU A 256 0.68 11.30 -5.71
C LEU A 256 1.37 12.17 -4.66
N PHE A 257 2.49 12.81 -5.01
CA PHE A 257 3.32 13.59 -4.09
C PHE A 257 3.69 14.95 -4.68
N LYS A 258 3.76 15.96 -3.82
CA LYS A 258 4.30 17.27 -4.16
C LYS A 258 5.82 17.19 -4.24
N LYS A 259 6.38 17.45 -5.43
CA LYS A 259 7.79 17.25 -5.75
C LYS A 259 8.72 18.04 -4.84
N ASP A 260 8.45 19.33 -4.63
CA ASP A 260 9.32 20.20 -3.83
C ASP A 260 9.42 19.74 -2.37
N THR A 261 8.29 19.27 -1.78
CA THR A 261 8.28 18.77 -0.42
C THR A 261 9.09 17.47 -0.30
N VAL A 262 8.97 16.57 -1.30
CA VAL A 262 9.75 15.33 -1.32
C VAL A 262 11.25 15.60 -1.54
N ILE A 263 11.61 16.58 -2.35
CA ILE A 263 13.01 17.02 -2.52
C ILE A 263 13.54 17.58 -1.19
N ALA A 264 12.76 18.42 -0.50
CA ALA A 264 13.16 19.01 0.77
C ALA A 264 13.48 17.99 1.86
N VAL A 265 12.79 16.82 1.87
CA VAL A 265 13.07 15.72 2.80
C VAL A 265 14.15 14.75 2.29
N GLY A 266 14.75 15.01 1.12
CA GLY A 266 15.83 14.19 0.54
C GLY A 266 15.35 12.94 -0.21
N GLY A 267 14.07 12.87 -0.62
CA GLY A 267 13.51 11.79 -1.43
C GLY A 267 13.31 10.47 -0.68
N TYR A 268 13.25 9.38 -1.44
CA TYR A 268 13.14 8.01 -0.92
C TYR A 268 14.45 7.52 -0.31
N ASP A 269 14.36 6.81 0.82
CA ASP A 269 15.52 6.19 1.47
C ASP A 269 15.82 4.81 0.89
N ASN A 270 16.98 4.64 0.26
CA ASN A 270 17.46 3.38 -0.31
C ASN A 270 17.99 2.37 0.73
N LYS A 271 18.00 2.74 2.02
CA LYS A 271 18.46 1.88 3.12
C LYS A 271 17.32 1.17 3.84
N THR A 272 16.07 1.40 3.45
CA THR A 272 14.90 0.74 4.02
C THR A 272 14.27 -0.27 3.06
N MET A 273 13.55 -1.25 3.62
CA MET A 273 12.73 -2.21 2.87
C MET A 273 11.28 -1.74 2.67
N GLY A 274 10.88 -0.63 3.30
CA GLY A 274 9.58 0.02 3.22
C GLY A 274 9.74 1.49 2.87
N GLU A 275 10.28 1.75 1.67
CA GLU A 275 10.57 3.09 1.16
C GLU A 275 9.32 3.97 1.09
N ASP A 276 8.17 3.36 0.82
CA ASP A 276 6.87 4.01 0.70
C ASP A 276 6.34 4.53 2.05
N MET A 277 6.36 3.69 3.07
CA MET A 277 5.99 4.10 4.42
C MET A 277 7.00 5.10 4.99
N GLU A 278 8.30 4.86 4.81
CA GLU A 278 9.35 5.73 5.32
C GLU A 278 9.21 7.15 4.79
N LEU A 279 8.90 7.32 3.50
CA LEU A 279 8.69 8.64 2.91
C LEU A 279 7.52 9.38 3.57
N VAL A 280 6.39 8.71 3.78
CA VAL A 280 5.20 9.32 4.36
C VAL A 280 5.45 9.74 5.81
N VAL A 281 6.07 8.87 6.61
CA VAL A 281 6.44 9.17 8.01
C VAL A 281 7.43 10.35 8.07
N LYS A 282 8.40 10.37 7.16
CA LYS A 282 9.38 11.46 7.03
C LYS A 282 8.72 12.80 6.65
N LEU A 283 7.69 12.78 5.79
CA LEU A 283 6.92 13.98 5.45
C LEU A 283 6.19 14.52 6.68
N HIS A 284 5.54 13.67 7.49
CA HIS A 284 4.94 14.06 8.76
C HIS A 284 5.96 14.70 9.70
N GLU A 285 7.11 14.04 9.88
CA GLU A 285 8.17 14.54 10.76
C GLU A 285 8.68 15.91 10.29
N TYR A 286 9.05 16.03 9.02
CA TYR A 286 9.59 17.25 8.45
C TYR A 286 8.62 18.43 8.51
N CYS A 287 7.39 18.24 8.06
CA CYS A 287 6.40 19.33 8.03
C CYS A 287 6.05 19.79 9.46
N THR A 288 5.87 18.86 10.40
CA THR A 288 5.54 19.21 11.80
C THR A 288 6.69 19.93 12.49
N ILE A 289 7.94 19.46 12.33
CA ILE A 289 9.11 20.09 12.98
C ILE A 289 9.34 21.50 12.44
N ASN A 290 9.12 21.72 11.14
CA ASN A 290 9.33 23.01 10.50
C ASN A 290 8.09 23.93 10.55
N GLY A 291 7.01 23.53 11.21
CA GLY A 291 5.78 24.34 11.32
C GLY A 291 5.07 24.58 9.99
N ILE A 292 5.25 23.68 9.02
CA ILE A 292 4.61 23.76 7.71
C ILE A 292 3.18 23.25 7.85
N ASP A 293 2.20 24.04 7.40
CA ASP A 293 0.83 23.53 7.26
C ASP A 293 0.75 22.55 6.10
N TYR A 294 0.32 21.31 6.39
CA TYR A 294 0.27 20.22 5.42
C TYR A 294 -0.86 19.25 5.67
N ALA A 295 -1.28 18.61 4.62
CA ALA A 295 -2.21 17.48 4.69
C ALA A 295 -1.72 16.30 3.83
N ILE A 296 -1.88 15.09 4.35
CA ILE A 296 -1.75 13.84 3.60
C ILE A 296 -3.15 13.28 3.48
N ARG A 297 -3.63 13.09 2.25
CA ARG A 297 -5.00 12.73 1.94
C ARG A 297 -5.13 11.35 1.32
N TYR A 298 -6.35 10.86 1.26
CA TYR A 298 -6.69 9.58 0.70
C TYR A 298 -7.86 9.69 -0.28
N ALA A 299 -7.61 9.40 -1.57
CA ALA A 299 -8.63 9.40 -2.62
C ALA A 299 -9.29 8.02 -2.71
N THR A 300 -10.55 7.94 -2.26
CA THR A 300 -11.31 6.68 -2.14
C THR A 300 -11.83 6.12 -3.47
N ASP A 301 -11.62 6.82 -4.56
CA ASP A 301 -12.10 6.52 -5.90
C ASP A 301 -10.99 6.45 -6.97
N ALA A 302 -9.76 6.86 -6.61
CA ALA A 302 -8.58 6.71 -7.45
C ALA A 302 -8.03 5.28 -7.34
N ILE A 303 -8.15 4.47 -8.39
CA ILE A 303 -7.91 3.02 -8.35
C ILE A 303 -6.67 2.63 -9.16
N CYS A 304 -5.81 1.84 -8.54
CA CYS A 304 -4.71 1.11 -9.16
C CYS A 304 -4.93 -0.39 -9.00
N TRP A 305 -4.70 -1.15 -10.06
CA TRP A 305 -4.81 -2.60 -10.10
C TRP A 305 -3.43 -3.23 -10.06
N THR A 306 -3.20 -4.20 -9.16
CA THR A 306 -1.92 -4.90 -9.03
C THR A 306 -2.12 -6.39 -8.78
N GLN A 307 -1.15 -7.21 -9.17
CA GLN A 307 -1.17 -8.64 -8.90
C GLN A 307 -0.62 -8.92 -7.50
N VAL A 308 -1.22 -9.91 -6.83
CA VAL A 308 -0.74 -10.40 -5.53
C VAL A 308 -0.22 -11.83 -5.63
N PRO A 309 0.68 -12.24 -4.71
CA PRO A 309 1.21 -13.60 -4.70
C PRO A 309 0.11 -14.66 -4.56
N GLU A 310 0.17 -15.69 -5.41
CA GLU A 310 -0.72 -16.85 -5.36
C GLU A 310 -0.10 -18.05 -4.63
N ARG A 311 1.21 -17.98 -4.33
CA ARG A 311 1.96 -19.02 -3.62
C ARG A 311 2.30 -18.55 -2.20
N LEU A 312 2.08 -19.41 -1.20
CA LEU A 312 2.36 -19.09 0.21
C LEU A 312 3.82 -18.66 0.43
N ARG A 313 4.77 -19.28 -0.25
CA ARG A 313 6.20 -18.94 -0.16
C ARG A 313 6.48 -17.49 -0.53
N ASP A 314 5.85 -16.98 -1.58
CA ASP A 314 6.07 -15.62 -2.07
C ASP A 314 5.32 -14.60 -1.21
N LEU A 315 4.12 -14.95 -0.75
CA LEU A 315 3.40 -14.18 0.28
C LEU A 315 4.25 -14.03 1.55
N CYS A 316 4.84 -15.12 2.05
CA CYS A 316 5.71 -15.08 3.23
C CYS A 316 6.94 -14.16 3.03
N LYS A 317 7.59 -14.21 1.85
CA LYS A 317 8.71 -13.31 1.54
C LYS A 317 8.27 -11.83 1.55
N GLN A 318 7.12 -11.55 0.93
CA GLN A 318 6.53 -10.20 0.88
C GLN A 318 6.23 -9.67 2.28
N ARG A 319 5.58 -10.48 3.12
CA ARG A 319 5.23 -10.10 4.50
C ARG A 319 6.44 -9.87 5.41
N LYS A 320 7.49 -10.69 5.25
CA LYS A 320 8.77 -10.46 5.95
C LYS A 320 9.38 -9.11 5.58
N ARG A 321 9.40 -8.79 4.29
CA ARG A 321 9.93 -7.50 3.81
C ARG A 321 9.13 -6.33 4.36
N TRP A 322 7.79 -6.40 4.27
CA TRP A 322 6.92 -5.33 4.79
C TRP A 322 7.08 -5.11 6.28
N HIS A 323 7.18 -6.20 7.05
CA HIS A 323 7.33 -6.10 8.51
C HIS A 323 8.69 -5.50 8.91
N LEU A 324 9.76 -5.84 8.19
CA LEU A 324 11.07 -5.21 8.38
C LEU A 324 11.05 -3.72 7.98
N GLY A 325 10.40 -3.36 6.87
CA GLY A 325 10.23 -1.97 6.45
C GLY A 325 9.46 -1.15 7.49
N LEU A 326 8.38 -1.70 8.03
CA LEU A 326 7.62 -1.11 9.14
C LEU A 326 8.52 -0.84 10.35
N PHE A 327 9.27 -1.86 10.81
CA PHE A 327 10.20 -1.70 11.92
C PHE A 327 11.24 -0.61 11.65
N GLN A 328 11.85 -0.60 10.46
CA GLN A 328 12.87 0.39 10.08
C GLN A 328 12.30 1.81 10.10
N SER A 329 11.11 2.00 9.52
CA SER A 329 10.46 3.31 9.48
C SER A 329 10.08 3.81 10.88
N MET A 330 9.46 2.95 11.70
CA MET A 330 9.09 3.30 13.08
C MET A 330 10.31 3.62 13.94
N TYR A 331 11.38 2.81 13.85
CA TYR A 331 12.60 3.03 14.62
C TYR A 331 13.34 4.30 14.21
N LYS A 332 13.44 4.57 12.91
CA LYS A 332 14.11 5.77 12.38
C LYS A 332 13.40 7.05 12.83
N HIS A 333 12.08 7.07 12.78
CA HIS A 333 11.24 8.21 13.11
C HIS A 333 10.64 8.16 14.53
N ARG A 334 11.35 7.51 15.48
CA ARG A 334 10.88 7.33 16.87
C ARG A 334 10.66 8.65 17.64
N VAL A 335 11.15 9.77 17.14
CA VAL A 335 10.87 11.10 17.66
C VAL A 335 9.37 11.43 17.69
N MET A 336 8.59 10.76 16.84
CA MET A 336 7.13 10.90 16.80
C MET A 336 6.43 10.14 17.94
N PHE A 337 7.11 9.19 18.61
CA PHE A 337 6.52 8.39 19.68
C PHE A 337 6.16 9.26 20.88
N SER A 338 4.90 9.23 21.31
CA SER A 338 4.39 9.97 22.48
C SER A 338 4.78 11.46 22.52
N ASN A 339 4.83 12.09 21.35
CA ASN A 339 5.25 13.47 21.21
C ASN A 339 4.07 14.38 20.83
N HIS A 340 3.71 15.29 21.75
CA HIS A 340 2.57 16.21 21.62
C HIS A 340 2.60 17.09 20.37
N ARG A 341 3.79 17.38 19.82
CA ARG A 341 3.93 18.21 18.60
C ARG A 341 3.23 17.56 17.40
N PHE A 342 3.14 16.23 17.37
CA PHE A 342 2.52 15.48 16.28
C PHE A 342 1.02 15.17 16.52
N GLY A 343 0.46 15.59 17.65
CA GLY A 343 -0.97 15.43 17.94
C GLY A 343 -1.49 14.02 17.73
N ALA A 344 -2.61 13.89 17.01
CA ALA A 344 -3.25 12.60 16.74
C ALA A 344 -2.37 11.62 15.93
N VAL A 345 -1.46 12.12 15.10
CA VAL A 345 -0.50 11.27 14.37
C VAL A 345 0.38 10.47 15.33
N SER A 346 0.85 11.10 16.42
CA SER A 346 1.63 10.44 17.46
C SER A 346 0.79 9.47 18.30
N PHE A 347 -0.31 9.97 18.88
CA PHE A 347 -1.05 9.23 19.92
C PHE A 347 -2.05 8.21 19.36
N VAL A 348 -2.46 8.34 18.10
CA VAL A 348 -3.37 7.38 17.46
C VAL A 348 -2.62 6.56 16.42
N SER A 349 -2.12 7.20 15.36
CA SER A 349 -1.52 6.47 14.23
C SER A 349 -0.25 5.74 14.62
N TYR A 350 0.72 6.43 15.23
CA TYR A 350 1.99 5.82 15.59
C TYR A 350 1.81 4.69 16.61
N LEU A 351 0.96 4.87 17.63
CA LEU A 351 0.65 3.82 18.61
C LEU A 351 -0.08 2.64 17.98
N TYR A 352 -1.01 2.89 17.05
CA TYR A 352 -1.66 1.82 16.32
C TYR A 352 -0.66 0.98 15.53
N PHE A 353 0.19 1.62 14.73
CA PHE A 353 1.21 0.91 13.95
C PHE A 353 2.24 0.19 14.83
N LEU A 354 2.59 0.77 15.99
CA LEU A 354 3.49 0.14 16.95
C LEU A 354 2.85 -1.11 17.58
N ILE A 355 1.65 -1.00 18.13
CA ILE A 355 1.02 -2.05 18.93
C ILE A 355 0.36 -3.12 18.04
N TYR A 356 -0.45 -2.69 17.05
CA TYR A 356 -1.30 -3.60 16.28
C TYR A 356 -0.70 -4.04 14.94
N GLU A 357 0.35 -3.39 14.45
CA GLU A 357 1.03 -3.81 13.24
C GLU A 357 2.43 -4.37 13.52
N LEU A 358 3.27 -3.68 14.31
CA LEU A 358 4.64 -4.09 14.57
C LEU A 358 4.74 -5.15 15.68
N LEU A 359 4.11 -4.92 16.84
CA LEU A 359 4.19 -5.82 17.98
C LEU A 359 3.17 -6.97 17.93
N SER A 360 2.08 -6.82 17.17
CA SER A 360 1.00 -7.82 17.07
C SER A 360 1.51 -9.26 16.82
N PRO A 361 2.44 -9.54 15.88
CA PRO A 361 2.89 -10.91 15.66
C PRO A 361 3.56 -11.53 16.90
N PHE A 362 4.31 -10.73 17.66
CA PHE A 362 4.95 -11.19 18.91
C PHE A 362 3.91 -11.43 20.00
N ILE A 363 2.93 -10.53 20.13
CA ILE A 363 1.83 -10.67 21.09
C ILE A 363 1.01 -11.93 20.77
N GLU A 364 0.71 -12.18 19.50
CA GLU A 364 -0.05 -13.36 19.06
C GLU A 364 0.70 -14.66 19.33
N VAL A 365 2.00 -14.72 19.01
CA VAL A 365 2.85 -15.90 19.31
C VAL A 365 2.97 -16.11 20.82
N PHE A 366 3.16 -15.05 21.59
CA PHE A 366 3.19 -15.12 23.06
C PHE A 366 1.85 -15.60 23.63
N GLY A 367 0.71 -15.16 23.05
CA GLY A 367 -0.61 -15.63 23.42
C GLY A 367 -0.80 -17.12 23.22
N VAL A 368 -0.36 -17.66 22.07
CA VAL A 368 -0.39 -19.11 21.83
C VAL A 368 0.46 -19.85 22.87
N PHE A 369 1.66 -19.35 23.18
CA PHE A 369 2.52 -19.95 24.20
C PHE A 369 1.87 -19.95 25.59
N THR A 370 1.27 -18.84 26.01
CA THR A 370 0.61 -18.75 27.33
C THR A 370 -0.65 -19.62 27.41
N MET A 371 -1.38 -19.81 26.29
CA MET A 371 -2.49 -20.75 26.23
C MET A 371 -2.04 -22.21 26.39
N VAL A 372 -0.94 -22.61 25.76
CA VAL A 372 -0.36 -23.95 25.93
C VAL A 372 0.10 -24.16 27.37
N LEU A 373 0.74 -23.15 27.97
CA LEU A 373 1.16 -23.19 29.38
C LEU A 373 -0.04 -23.35 30.34
N ALA A 374 -1.09 -22.56 30.12
CA ALA A 374 -2.31 -22.62 30.93
C ALA A 374 -3.02 -23.99 30.81
N TRP A 375 -3.03 -24.56 29.61
CA TRP A 375 -3.55 -25.90 29.37
C TRP A 375 -2.72 -26.97 30.09
N TRP A 376 -1.39 -26.87 30.02
CA TRP A 376 -0.48 -27.79 30.71
C TRP A 376 -0.64 -27.77 32.25
N CYS A 377 -0.95 -26.59 32.78
CA CYS A 377 -1.16 -26.39 34.23
C CYS A 377 -2.62 -26.68 34.66
N ASP A 378 -3.48 -27.15 33.78
CA ASP A 378 -4.92 -27.40 34.03
C ASP A 378 -5.67 -26.16 34.58
N LEU A 379 -5.24 -24.96 34.12
CA LEU A 379 -5.80 -23.67 34.50
C LEU A 379 -6.74 -23.07 33.45
N ILE A 380 -7.00 -23.80 32.36
CA ILE A 380 -7.81 -23.31 31.26
C ILE A 380 -9.22 -23.90 31.29
N ASN A 381 -10.21 -23.03 31.19
CA ASN A 381 -11.58 -23.46 30.88
C ASN A 381 -11.73 -23.54 29.35
N VAL A 382 -11.51 -24.74 28.79
CA VAL A 382 -11.53 -24.98 27.34
C VAL A 382 -12.85 -24.55 26.68
N PRO A 383 -14.04 -24.88 27.21
CA PRO A 383 -15.30 -24.42 26.64
C PRO A 383 -15.43 -22.90 26.56
N PHE A 384 -15.05 -22.20 27.63
CA PHE A 384 -15.06 -20.73 27.66
C PHE A 384 -14.06 -20.13 26.68
N MET A 385 -12.85 -20.67 26.59
CA MET A 385 -11.85 -20.25 25.62
C MET A 385 -12.35 -20.41 24.17
N LEU A 386 -12.92 -21.54 23.84
CA LEU A 386 -13.48 -21.80 22.50
C LEU A 386 -14.65 -20.84 22.17
N LEU A 387 -15.54 -20.59 23.14
CA LEU A 387 -16.65 -19.67 22.98
C LEU A 387 -16.14 -18.24 22.75
N PHE A 388 -15.17 -17.77 23.57
CA PHE A 388 -14.56 -16.45 23.42
C PHE A 388 -13.88 -16.29 22.04
N PHE A 389 -13.10 -17.29 21.63
CA PHE A 389 -12.45 -17.31 20.33
C PHE A 389 -13.47 -17.26 19.18
N LEU A 390 -14.56 -18.03 19.28
CA LEU A 390 -15.63 -18.03 18.28
C LEU A 390 -16.29 -16.64 18.18
N ILE A 391 -16.65 -16.02 19.31
CA ILE A 391 -17.26 -14.68 19.34
C ILE A 391 -16.33 -13.65 18.70
N TYR A 392 -15.03 -13.69 19.04
CA TYR A 392 -14.03 -12.79 18.48
C TYR A 392 -13.86 -12.99 16.96
N ALA A 393 -13.79 -14.24 16.51
CA ALA A 393 -13.69 -14.56 15.09
C ALA A 393 -14.93 -14.12 14.30
N VAL A 394 -16.14 -14.35 14.83
CA VAL A 394 -17.38 -13.90 14.21
C VAL A 394 -17.43 -12.38 14.14
N PHE A 395 -17.10 -11.67 15.22
CA PHE A 395 -17.08 -10.20 15.24
C PHE A 395 -16.09 -9.64 14.19
N GLY A 396 -14.84 -10.12 14.19
CA GLY A 396 -13.83 -9.72 13.19
C GLY A 396 -14.26 -10.08 11.76
N GLY A 397 -14.90 -11.23 11.58
CA GLY A 397 -15.47 -11.67 10.31
C GLY A 397 -16.56 -10.73 9.79
N VAL A 398 -17.51 -10.35 10.62
CA VAL A 398 -18.58 -9.40 10.27
C VAL A 398 -17.98 -8.06 9.83
N LEU A 399 -17.02 -7.52 10.58
CA LEU A 399 -16.37 -6.25 10.22
C LEU A 399 -15.59 -6.34 8.91
N THR A 400 -14.86 -7.43 8.68
CA THR A 400 -14.14 -7.66 7.43
C THR A 400 -15.10 -7.78 6.24
N LEU A 401 -16.21 -8.51 6.40
CA LEU A 401 -17.24 -8.62 5.36
C LEU A 401 -17.92 -7.27 5.09
N THR A 402 -18.16 -6.45 6.11
CA THR A 402 -18.72 -5.11 5.93
C THR A 402 -17.76 -4.25 5.10
N ALA A 403 -16.46 -4.28 5.38
CA ALA A 403 -15.45 -3.60 4.57
C ALA A 403 -15.43 -4.14 3.13
N PHE A 404 -15.48 -5.46 2.94
CA PHE A 404 -15.54 -6.08 1.62
C PHE A 404 -16.78 -5.64 0.82
N PHE A 405 -17.96 -5.64 1.42
CA PHE A 405 -19.17 -5.21 0.73
C PHE A 405 -19.20 -3.69 0.48
N SER A 406 -18.48 -2.89 1.27
CA SER A 406 -18.34 -1.44 1.04
C SER A 406 -17.68 -1.09 -0.29
N ARG A 407 -17.03 -2.05 -0.96
CA ARG A 407 -16.49 -1.89 -2.32
C ARG A 407 -17.55 -1.52 -3.37
N ILE A 408 -18.83 -1.86 -3.13
CA ILE A 408 -19.95 -1.50 -4.00
C ILE A 408 -20.05 0.03 -4.16
N TYR A 409 -19.63 0.80 -3.15
CA TYR A 409 -19.63 2.26 -3.19
C TYR A 409 -18.47 2.86 -3.99
N THR A 410 -17.42 2.09 -4.28
CA THR A 410 -16.18 2.61 -4.91
C THR A 410 -16.01 2.22 -6.37
N ALA A 411 -16.79 1.26 -6.86
CA ALA A 411 -16.78 0.85 -8.28
C ALA A 411 -18.08 0.13 -8.60
N ASP A 412 -18.50 0.19 -9.86
CA ASP A 412 -19.65 -0.55 -10.37
C ASP A 412 -19.33 -2.03 -10.55
N LEU A 413 -18.98 -2.70 -9.43
CA LEU A 413 -18.64 -4.11 -9.40
C LEU A 413 -19.87 -4.91 -8.99
N THR A 414 -20.31 -5.79 -9.88
CA THR A 414 -21.37 -6.75 -9.57
C THR A 414 -20.75 -7.99 -8.93
N LEU A 415 -21.23 -8.34 -7.74
CA LEU A 415 -20.85 -9.56 -7.03
C LEU A 415 -21.96 -10.59 -7.19
N SER A 416 -21.60 -11.84 -7.52
CA SER A 416 -22.54 -12.95 -7.52
C SER A 416 -22.84 -13.41 -6.08
N PHE A 417 -23.97 -14.06 -5.88
CA PHE A 417 -24.31 -14.67 -4.59
C PHE A 417 -23.23 -15.68 -4.14
N GLY A 418 -22.71 -16.47 -5.09
CA GLY A 418 -21.62 -17.42 -4.83
C GLY A 418 -20.33 -16.73 -4.33
N ASP A 419 -20.01 -15.54 -4.86
CA ASP A 419 -18.86 -14.76 -4.41
C ASP A 419 -19.05 -14.28 -2.96
N GLY A 420 -20.26 -13.87 -2.60
CA GLY A 420 -20.60 -13.48 -1.23
C GLY A 420 -20.43 -14.66 -0.25
N LEU A 421 -20.94 -15.83 -0.59
CA LEU A 421 -20.80 -17.04 0.23
C LEU A 421 -19.34 -17.46 0.39
N LYS A 422 -18.57 -17.43 -0.70
CA LYS A 422 -17.13 -17.69 -0.69
C LYS A 422 -16.38 -16.70 0.20
N ALA A 423 -16.74 -15.41 0.16
CA ALA A 423 -16.17 -14.39 1.02
C ALA A 423 -16.40 -14.68 2.50
N VAL A 424 -17.61 -15.09 2.89
CA VAL A 424 -17.93 -15.46 4.27
C VAL A 424 -17.05 -16.62 4.75
N CYS A 425 -16.99 -17.72 3.97
CA CYS A 425 -16.19 -18.89 4.34
C CYS A 425 -14.69 -18.56 4.45
N LEU A 426 -14.14 -17.83 3.48
CA LEU A 426 -12.72 -17.51 3.46
C LEU A 426 -12.32 -16.46 4.49
N CYS A 427 -13.22 -15.55 4.86
CA CYS A 427 -12.99 -14.59 5.93
C CYS A 427 -12.76 -15.29 7.27
N LEU A 428 -13.58 -16.28 7.61
CA LEU A 428 -13.40 -17.08 8.83
C LEU A 428 -12.11 -17.91 8.76
N PHE A 429 -11.80 -18.48 7.59
CA PHE A 429 -10.58 -19.25 7.40
C PHE A 429 -9.31 -18.37 7.53
N GLU A 430 -9.33 -17.16 6.98
CA GLU A 430 -8.22 -16.18 7.12
C GLU A 430 -7.92 -15.88 8.58
N LEU A 431 -8.95 -15.60 9.37
CA LEU A 431 -8.82 -15.23 10.78
C LEU A 431 -8.29 -16.38 11.64
N VAL A 432 -8.63 -17.63 11.32
CA VAL A 432 -8.27 -18.80 12.13
C VAL A 432 -6.91 -19.37 11.73
N PHE A 433 -6.59 -19.44 10.44
CA PHE A 433 -5.39 -20.16 9.98
C PHE A 433 -4.30 -19.24 9.43
N LEU A 434 -4.61 -18.41 8.44
CA LEU A 434 -3.61 -17.63 7.74
C LEU A 434 -2.95 -16.59 8.66
N ARG A 435 -3.71 -16.01 9.55
CA ARG A 435 -3.22 -15.02 10.53
C ARG A 435 -2.08 -15.56 11.38
N PHE A 436 -2.21 -16.76 11.96
CA PHE A 436 -1.16 -17.36 12.79
C PHE A 436 0.09 -17.72 11.99
N ILE A 437 -0.07 -18.23 10.76
CA ILE A 437 1.06 -18.51 9.87
C ILE A 437 1.82 -17.20 9.58
N LEU A 438 1.10 -16.14 9.24
CA LEU A 438 1.72 -14.85 8.93
C LEU A 438 2.34 -14.19 10.18
N ALA A 439 1.75 -14.34 11.37
CA ALA A 439 2.35 -13.87 12.61
C ALA A 439 3.72 -14.54 12.86
N TRP A 440 3.78 -15.86 12.76
CA TRP A 440 5.04 -16.60 12.86
C TRP A 440 6.07 -16.14 11.82
N VAL A 441 5.65 -15.99 10.56
CA VAL A 441 6.50 -15.52 9.47
C VAL A 441 7.07 -14.12 9.74
N ARG A 442 6.25 -13.21 10.27
CA ARG A 442 6.67 -11.83 10.64
C ARG A 442 7.66 -11.84 11.79
N CYS A 443 7.45 -12.65 12.83
CA CYS A 443 8.44 -12.82 13.93
C CYS A 443 9.80 -13.30 13.40
N THR A 444 9.80 -14.28 12.48
CA THR A 444 11.04 -14.79 11.89
C THR A 444 11.72 -13.82 10.93
N ALA A 445 11.07 -12.70 10.58
CA ALA A 445 11.67 -11.69 9.71
C ALA A 445 12.97 -11.11 10.27
N PHE A 446 13.08 -11.00 11.60
CA PHE A 446 14.23 -10.45 12.30
C PHE A 446 15.43 -11.42 12.37
N ILE A 447 15.22 -12.71 12.10
CA ILE A 447 16.32 -13.68 12.08
C ILE A 447 17.27 -13.37 10.93
N GLY A 448 18.53 -13.10 11.24
CA GLY A 448 19.57 -12.74 10.26
C GLY A 448 19.39 -11.35 9.64
N TYR A 449 18.62 -10.46 10.25
CA TYR A 449 18.34 -9.10 9.76
C TYR A 449 19.59 -8.34 9.31
N LYS A 450 20.66 -8.32 10.14
CA LYS A 450 21.93 -7.60 9.82
C LYS A 450 22.67 -8.14 8.59
N LYS A 451 22.40 -9.38 8.17
CA LYS A 451 23.03 -10.04 7.02
C LYS A 451 22.20 -9.97 5.74
N LYS A 452 20.94 -9.55 5.83
CA LYS A 452 20.05 -9.49 4.65
C LYS A 452 20.38 -8.25 3.85
N LYS A 453 20.88 -8.46 2.62
CA LYS A 453 21.03 -7.39 1.63
C LYS A 453 19.64 -6.89 1.22
N LEU A 454 19.49 -5.56 1.09
CA LEU A 454 18.36 -4.91 0.46
C LEU A 454 18.33 -5.32 -1.02
N SER A 455 17.61 -6.36 -1.36
CA SER A 455 17.44 -6.80 -2.76
C SER A 455 15.97 -6.95 -3.09
N TRP A 456 15.60 -6.48 -4.28
CA TRP A 456 14.28 -6.77 -4.84
C TRP A 456 14.09 -8.28 -4.94
N GLY A 457 13.07 -8.81 -4.28
CA GLY A 457 12.73 -10.23 -4.41
C GLY A 457 12.15 -10.49 -5.80
N ARG A 458 12.68 -11.52 -6.50
CA ARG A 458 12.03 -12.06 -7.70
C ARG A 458 10.70 -12.70 -7.29
N ILE A 459 9.59 -12.16 -7.77
CA ILE A 459 8.26 -12.79 -7.75
C ILE A 459 7.99 -13.19 -9.21
N GLU A 460 7.62 -14.44 -9.46
CA GLU A 460 7.16 -14.87 -10.80
C GLU A 460 5.86 -14.14 -11.11
N ARG A 461 5.86 -13.33 -12.17
CA ARG A 461 4.72 -12.53 -12.60
C ARG A 461 4.06 -13.20 -13.81
N ARG A 462 2.74 -13.15 -13.87
CA ARG A 462 1.99 -13.51 -15.06
C ARG A 462 1.78 -12.27 -15.92
N LYS A 463 1.80 -12.46 -17.24
CA LYS A 463 1.43 -11.40 -18.18
C LYS A 463 0.02 -10.94 -17.82
N ILE A 464 -0.19 -9.63 -17.65
CA ILE A 464 -1.54 -9.08 -17.49
C ILE A 464 -2.19 -9.20 -18.86
N ASP A 465 -3.35 -9.85 -18.95
CA ASP A 465 -4.13 -9.89 -20.19
C ASP A 465 -4.70 -8.49 -20.48
N LEU A 466 -3.86 -7.63 -21.02
CA LEU A 466 -4.26 -6.35 -21.64
C LEU A 466 -4.59 -6.66 -23.11
N LYS A 467 -5.86 -6.97 -23.38
CA LYS A 467 -6.37 -7.06 -24.75
C LYS A 467 -6.93 -5.72 -25.20
#